data_5f07d8c2bbc0c1d9838573332e328059
#
_entry.id   5f07d8c2bbc0c1d9838573332e328059
#
_cell.length_a   1.000
_cell.length_b   1.000
_cell.length_c   1.000
_cell.angle_alpha   90.00
_cell.angle_beta   90.00
_cell.angle_gamma   90.00
#
_symmetry.space_group_name_H-M   'P 1'
#
loop_
_entity.id
_entity.type
_entity.pdbx_description
1 polymer ?
#
loop_
_entity_poly.entity_id
_entity_poly.type
_entity_poly.pdbx_seq_one_letter_code
_entity_poly.pdbx_strand_id
1 'polypeptide(L)'
;MNGIKGTGKSVTAKLVCNELAETHDMPVILVTKNFNGIEEFLSSINQDVVIFIDEYEKVFASEDREDYENGSNTLLSLMDGALKSEYRRVFLFTTNKLYIDDNLLERPGRIRYKKEFNDLSKDAIIEIIDDILIEKSFKQSILSFLSTLNIITVDIVKAVVEEVNIHNEEPSNFKDVFNVSAKTSNKYDIYEGKLEKSGDIANLSVYRRNVQVSPNYDFENLKEDDFDDFTDVYFGRDRVGILKEIKNSSILIETQGKEKTKKWFTIVKREGIHES
;
A
#
# COMPACT_ATOMS: atom_id res chain seq x y z
N MET A 1 0.29 -7.13 -10.98
CA MET A 1 0.96 -6.28 -9.98
C MET A 1 -0.04 -5.27 -9.45
N ASN A 2 -0.30 -5.25 -8.16
CA ASN A 2 -1.26 -4.34 -7.53
C ASN A 2 -0.62 -3.56 -6.38
N GLY A 3 -1.20 -2.41 -6.00
CA GLY A 3 -0.73 -1.63 -4.86
C GLY A 3 -0.83 -0.12 -5.07
N ILE A 4 -0.25 0.63 -4.15
CA ILE A 4 -0.35 2.08 -4.08
C ILE A 4 0.32 2.74 -5.31
N LYS A 5 -0.22 3.85 -5.78
CA LYS A 5 0.36 4.65 -6.86
C LYS A 5 1.76 5.16 -6.45
N GLY A 6 2.71 5.17 -7.40
CA GLY A 6 4.08 5.66 -7.15
C GLY A 6 5.03 4.65 -6.50
N THR A 7 4.61 3.38 -6.33
CA THR A 7 5.44 2.32 -5.73
C THR A 7 6.32 1.55 -6.73
N GLY A 8 6.35 1.95 -8.01
CA GLY A 8 7.21 1.35 -9.02
C GLY A 8 6.58 0.21 -9.82
N LYS A 9 5.26 -0.06 -9.73
CA LYS A 9 4.58 -1.14 -10.46
C LYS A 9 4.84 -1.12 -11.97
N SER A 10 4.55 0.02 -12.60
CA SER A 10 4.71 0.18 -14.06
C SER A 10 6.17 0.08 -14.50
N VAL A 11 7.10 0.57 -13.66
CA VAL A 11 8.55 0.44 -13.93
C VAL A 11 8.96 -1.02 -13.89
N THR A 12 8.57 -1.74 -12.84
CA THR A 12 8.86 -3.18 -12.71
C THR A 12 8.24 -3.98 -13.85
N ALA A 13 6.99 -3.67 -14.24
CA ALA A 13 6.35 -4.33 -15.37
C ALA A 13 7.11 -4.10 -16.69
N LYS A 14 7.56 -2.87 -16.94
CA LYS A 14 8.38 -2.53 -18.11
C LYS A 14 9.72 -3.27 -18.12
N LEU A 15 10.38 -3.38 -16.96
CA LEU A 15 11.63 -4.16 -16.86
C LEU A 15 11.39 -5.63 -17.17
N VAL A 16 10.30 -6.23 -16.68
CA VAL A 16 9.93 -7.61 -17.04
C VAL A 16 9.62 -7.74 -18.54
N CYS A 17 8.93 -6.75 -19.12
CA CYS A 17 8.68 -6.72 -20.56
C CYS A 17 9.98 -6.70 -21.37
N ASN A 18 10.92 -5.85 -21.00
CA ASN A 18 12.23 -5.75 -21.67
C ASN A 18 13.01 -7.06 -21.54
N GLU A 19 13.05 -7.64 -20.36
CA GLU A 19 13.71 -8.93 -20.13
C GLU A 19 13.13 -10.03 -21.03
N LEU A 20 11.79 -10.12 -21.13
CA LEU A 20 11.13 -11.10 -21.98
C LEU A 20 11.38 -10.84 -23.47
N ALA A 21 11.45 -9.57 -23.87
CA ALA A 21 11.75 -9.21 -25.26
C ALA A 21 13.20 -9.55 -25.65
N GLU A 22 14.15 -9.25 -24.77
CA GLU A 22 15.59 -9.44 -25.03
C GLU A 22 16.04 -10.91 -24.90
N THR A 23 15.52 -11.62 -23.88
CA THR A 23 15.99 -12.98 -23.58
C THR A 23 15.14 -14.08 -24.21
N HIS A 24 13.88 -13.80 -24.53
CA HIS A 24 12.93 -14.79 -25.05
C HIS A 24 12.36 -14.43 -26.42
N ASP A 25 12.84 -13.36 -27.05
CA ASP A 25 12.38 -12.85 -28.34
C ASP A 25 10.85 -12.66 -28.41
N MET A 26 10.27 -12.19 -27.30
CA MET A 26 8.83 -11.96 -27.18
C MET A 26 8.52 -10.46 -27.33
N PRO A 27 8.03 -10.01 -28.51
CA PRO A 27 7.67 -8.60 -28.67
C PRO A 27 6.57 -8.20 -27.67
N VAL A 28 6.59 -6.92 -27.28
CA VAL A 28 5.68 -6.36 -26.29
C VAL A 28 4.59 -5.56 -26.97
N ILE A 29 3.34 -5.89 -26.67
CA ILE A 29 2.15 -5.12 -27.08
C ILE A 29 1.65 -4.35 -25.87
N LEU A 30 1.72 -3.02 -25.93
CA LEU A 30 1.16 -2.15 -24.92
C LEU A 30 -0.30 -1.84 -25.27
N VAL A 31 -1.23 -2.32 -24.45
CA VAL A 31 -2.66 -2.03 -24.60
C VAL A 31 -3.00 -0.80 -23.75
N THR A 32 -3.34 0.30 -24.41
CA THR A 32 -3.65 1.59 -23.76
C THR A 32 -5.15 1.93 -23.76
N LYS A 33 -5.94 1.24 -24.56
CA LYS A 33 -7.39 1.42 -24.66
C LYS A 33 -8.08 0.12 -25.01
N ASN A 34 -9.27 -0.08 -24.50
CA ASN A 34 -10.19 -1.11 -24.97
C ASN A 34 -10.82 -0.66 -26.30
N PHE A 35 -11.04 -1.59 -27.22
CA PHE A 35 -11.71 -1.36 -28.49
C PHE A 35 -12.42 -2.63 -28.96
N ASN A 36 -13.48 -2.45 -29.76
CA ASN A 36 -14.23 -3.57 -30.31
C ASN A 36 -13.32 -4.39 -31.25
N GLY A 37 -13.20 -5.70 -30.98
CA GLY A 37 -12.33 -6.59 -31.76
C GLY A 37 -10.91 -6.77 -31.18
N ILE A 38 -10.66 -6.27 -29.95
CA ILE A 38 -9.36 -6.49 -29.29
C ILE A 38 -9.05 -7.97 -29.09
N GLU A 39 -10.07 -8.80 -28.83
CA GLU A 39 -9.94 -10.25 -28.66
C GLU A 39 -9.48 -10.92 -29.96
N GLU A 40 -10.15 -10.59 -31.06
CA GLU A 40 -9.81 -11.08 -32.39
C GLU A 40 -8.42 -10.60 -32.82
N PHE A 41 -8.09 -9.34 -32.57
CA PHE A 41 -6.79 -8.78 -32.85
C PHE A 41 -5.68 -9.54 -32.12
N LEU A 42 -5.78 -9.67 -30.80
CA LEU A 42 -4.79 -10.37 -30.01
C LEU A 42 -4.72 -11.88 -30.35
N SER A 43 -5.86 -12.46 -30.75
CA SER A 43 -5.94 -13.86 -31.19
C SER A 43 -5.28 -14.10 -32.54
N SER A 44 -5.27 -13.12 -33.43
CA SER A 44 -4.67 -13.20 -34.76
C SER A 44 -3.15 -13.16 -34.76
N ILE A 45 -2.51 -12.87 -33.62
CA ILE A 45 -1.07 -12.79 -33.53
C ILE A 45 -0.46 -14.20 -33.48
N ASN A 46 0.30 -14.54 -34.50
CA ASN A 46 0.88 -15.87 -34.71
C ASN A 46 2.37 -15.93 -34.29
N GLN A 47 2.64 -15.47 -33.09
CA GLN A 47 3.96 -15.54 -32.43
C GLN A 47 3.82 -15.41 -30.91
N ASP A 48 4.88 -15.80 -30.21
CA ASP A 48 5.00 -15.56 -28.78
C ASP A 48 5.01 -14.06 -28.48
N VAL A 49 4.26 -13.60 -27.51
CA VAL A 49 4.09 -12.16 -27.27
C VAL A 49 3.82 -11.85 -25.80
N VAL A 50 4.31 -10.70 -25.35
CA VAL A 50 3.95 -10.09 -24.06
C VAL A 50 2.85 -9.06 -24.29
N ILE A 51 1.75 -9.17 -23.57
CA ILE A 51 0.64 -8.20 -23.58
C ILE A 51 0.69 -7.44 -22.26
N PHE A 52 1.10 -6.18 -22.34
CA PHE A 52 1.22 -5.32 -21.16
C PHE A 52 0.05 -4.33 -21.10
N ILE A 53 -0.65 -4.34 -19.95
CA ILE A 53 -1.80 -3.48 -19.67
C ILE A 53 -1.49 -2.72 -18.39
N ASP A 54 -1.10 -1.46 -18.55
CA ASP A 54 -0.80 -0.58 -17.41
C ASP A 54 -2.08 0.08 -16.90
N GLU A 55 -2.29 0.01 -15.58
CA GLU A 55 -3.52 0.50 -14.94
C GLU A 55 -4.77 -0.06 -15.62
N TYR A 56 -4.92 -1.39 -15.62
CA TYR A 56 -5.98 -2.09 -16.38
C TYR A 56 -7.38 -1.53 -16.11
N GLU A 57 -7.60 -0.99 -14.93
CA GLU A 57 -8.85 -0.33 -14.55
C GLU A 57 -9.17 0.90 -15.41
N LYS A 58 -8.17 1.57 -15.98
CA LYS A 58 -8.36 2.70 -16.90
C LYS A 58 -8.63 2.24 -18.34
N VAL A 59 -8.09 1.07 -18.70
CA VAL A 59 -8.24 0.51 -20.04
C VAL A 59 -9.61 -0.14 -20.22
N PHE A 60 -10.10 -0.85 -19.18
CA PHE A 60 -11.30 -1.67 -19.24
C PHE A 60 -12.44 -1.19 -18.35
N ALA A 61 -12.25 -0.18 -17.50
CA ALA A 61 -13.36 0.42 -16.76
C ALA A 61 -13.91 1.62 -17.51
N SER A 62 -15.22 1.66 -17.70
CA SER A 62 -15.94 2.88 -18.00
C SER A 62 -16.56 3.44 -16.71
N GLU A 63 -16.97 4.70 -16.73
CA GLU A 63 -17.56 5.41 -15.59
C GLU A 63 -18.93 4.83 -15.17
N ASP A 64 -19.59 4.06 -16.05
CA ASP A 64 -20.89 3.42 -15.82
C ASP A 64 -20.73 1.98 -15.31
N ARG A 65 -21.57 1.57 -14.34
CA ARG A 65 -21.53 0.22 -13.74
C ARG A 65 -21.71 -0.92 -14.75
N GLU A 66 -22.57 -0.74 -15.75
CA GLU A 66 -22.79 -1.75 -16.80
C GLU A 66 -21.56 -1.96 -17.68
N ASP A 67 -20.82 -0.89 -17.93
CA ASP A 67 -19.59 -0.96 -18.72
C ASP A 67 -18.40 -1.50 -17.90
N TYR A 68 -18.41 -1.38 -16.56
CA TYR A 68 -17.40 -2.00 -15.70
C TYR A 68 -17.48 -3.54 -15.76
N GLU A 69 -18.68 -4.11 -15.71
CA GLU A 69 -18.88 -5.55 -15.88
C GLU A 69 -18.47 -6.02 -17.28
N ASN A 70 -18.78 -5.25 -18.31
CA ASN A 70 -18.35 -5.53 -19.69
C ASN A 70 -16.82 -5.49 -19.84
N GLY A 71 -16.13 -4.52 -19.27
CA GLY A 71 -14.68 -4.42 -19.31
C GLY A 71 -13.97 -5.58 -18.59
N SER A 72 -14.49 -5.99 -17.44
CA SER A 72 -13.97 -7.16 -16.72
C SER A 72 -14.22 -8.45 -17.51
N ASN A 73 -15.37 -8.60 -18.16
CA ASN A 73 -15.67 -9.74 -18.99
C ASN A 73 -14.78 -9.82 -20.23
N THR A 74 -14.50 -8.69 -20.90
CA THR A 74 -13.54 -8.63 -22.01
C THR A 74 -12.16 -9.10 -21.58
N LEU A 75 -11.67 -8.64 -20.44
CA LEU A 75 -10.37 -9.08 -19.89
C LEU A 75 -10.36 -10.59 -19.61
N LEU A 76 -11.45 -11.11 -19.03
CA LEU A 76 -11.61 -12.53 -18.76
C LEU A 76 -11.61 -13.36 -20.05
N SER A 77 -12.32 -12.92 -21.07
CA SER A 77 -12.35 -13.56 -22.41
C SER A 77 -10.96 -13.56 -23.06
N LEU A 78 -10.23 -12.46 -22.97
CA LEU A 78 -8.84 -12.37 -23.48
C LEU A 78 -7.94 -13.40 -22.82
N MET A 79 -8.04 -13.56 -21.51
CA MET A 79 -7.22 -14.53 -20.76
C MET A 79 -7.63 -15.97 -21.08
N ASP A 80 -8.92 -16.26 -21.16
CA ASP A 80 -9.44 -17.59 -21.50
C ASP A 80 -9.13 -17.96 -22.96
N GLY A 81 -9.15 -17.00 -23.87
CA GLY A 81 -8.76 -17.15 -25.27
C GLY A 81 -7.26 -17.44 -25.44
N ALA A 82 -6.41 -16.86 -24.62
CA ALA A 82 -4.97 -17.08 -24.64
C ALA A 82 -4.57 -18.53 -24.28
N LEU A 83 -5.38 -19.22 -23.48
CA LEU A 83 -5.16 -20.62 -23.09
C LEU A 83 -5.32 -21.61 -24.27
N LYS A 84 -5.96 -21.18 -25.36
CA LYS A 84 -6.21 -22.01 -26.55
C LYS A 84 -5.21 -21.76 -27.70
N SER A 85 -4.28 -20.82 -27.49
CA SER A 85 -3.28 -20.48 -28.51
C SER A 85 -2.10 -21.47 -28.53
N GLU A 86 -1.58 -21.80 -29.72
CA GLU A 86 -0.34 -22.52 -29.89
C GLU A 86 0.89 -21.69 -29.52
N TYR A 87 0.75 -20.36 -29.50
CA TYR A 87 1.79 -19.41 -29.16
C TYR A 87 1.67 -18.97 -27.69
N ARG A 88 2.82 -18.75 -27.04
CA ARG A 88 2.86 -18.28 -25.66
C ARG A 88 2.40 -16.82 -25.57
N ARG A 89 1.49 -16.54 -24.67
CA ARG A 89 1.01 -15.20 -24.38
C ARG A 89 1.21 -14.89 -22.90
N VAL A 90 2.08 -13.94 -22.62
CA VAL A 90 2.35 -13.47 -21.26
C VAL A 90 1.57 -12.19 -21.03
N PHE A 91 0.59 -12.23 -20.14
CA PHE A 91 -0.15 -11.04 -19.73
C PHE A 91 0.48 -10.42 -18.49
N LEU A 92 0.79 -9.14 -18.58
CA LEU A 92 1.23 -8.32 -17.44
C LEU A 92 0.21 -7.23 -17.19
N PHE A 93 -0.30 -7.18 -15.96
CA PHE A 93 -1.27 -6.17 -15.54
C PHE A 93 -0.72 -5.37 -14.38
N THR A 94 -0.93 -4.07 -14.39
CA THR A 94 -0.78 -3.24 -13.20
C THR A 94 -2.13 -2.67 -12.79
N THR A 95 -2.31 -2.43 -11.50
CA THR A 95 -3.50 -1.77 -10.95
C THR A 95 -3.16 -0.98 -9.69
N ASN A 96 -3.86 0.13 -9.50
CA ASN A 96 -3.82 0.90 -8.26
C ASN A 96 -4.88 0.43 -7.24
N LYS A 97 -5.73 -0.52 -7.62
CA LYS A 97 -6.71 -1.12 -6.71
C LYS A 97 -6.00 -2.09 -5.76
N LEU A 98 -6.25 -1.95 -4.47
CA LEU A 98 -5.74 -2.87 -3.44
C LEU A 98 -6.44 -4.23 -3.52
N TYR A 99 -7.71 -4.22 -3.89
CA TYR A 99 -8.52 -5.43 -4.09
C TYR A 99 -8.71 -5.68 -5.58
N ILE A 100 -8.32 -6.85 -6.02
CA ILE A 100 -8.58 -7.37 -7.36
C ILE A 100 -9.86 -8.21 -7.27
N ASP A 101 -10.72 -8.08 -8.28
CA ASP A 101 -11.97 -8.83 -8.37
C ASP A 101 -11.72 -10.34 -8.21
N ASP A 102 -12.48 -10.98 -7.34
CA ASP A 102 -12.35 -12.42 -7.04
C ASP A 102 -12.55 -13.28 -8.30
N ASN A 103 -13.39 -12.85 -9.25
CA ASN A 103 -13.57 -13.53 -10.55
C ASN A 103 -12.26 -13.61 -11.36
N LEU A 104 -11.34 -12.66 -11.18
CA LEU A 104 -10.01 -12.70 -11.80
C LEU A 104 -9.06 -13.62 -11.04
N LEU A 105 -9.22 -13.77 -9.73
CA LEU A 105 -8.31 -14.53 -8.86
C LEU A 105 -8.72 -15.98 -8.68
N GLU A 106 -10.04 -16.29 -8.64
CA GLU A 106 -10.54 -17.59 -8.21
C GLU A 106 -10.35 -18.73 -9.23
N ARG A 107 -10.06 -18.43 -10.50
CA ARG A 107 -9.80 -19.48 -11.50
C ARG A 107 -8.31 -19.75 -11.65
N PRO A 108 -7.83 -20.92 -11.22
CA PRO A 108 -6.46 -21.36 -11.49
C PRO A 108 -6.17 -21.32 -12.99
N GLY A 109 -5.16 -20.57 -13.40
CA GLY A 109 -4.79 -20.42 -14.80
C GLY A 109 -4.99 -19.03 -15.39
N ARG A 110 -5.81 -18.17 -14.77
CA ARG A 110 -5.96 -16.76 -15.21
C ARG A 110 -4.81 -15.89 -14.70
N ILE A 111 -4.72 -15.71 -13.37
CA ILE A 111 -3.60 -15.01 -12.73
C ILE A 111 -2.71 -16.01 -12.03
N ARG A 112 -1.53 -16.25 -12.60
CA ARG A 112 -0.57 -17.21 -12.06
C ARG A 112 0.28 -16.62 -10.94
N TYR A 113 0.63 -15.35 -11.05
CA TYR A 113 1.49 -14.65 -10.10
C TYR A 113 0.88 -13.30 -9.73
N LYS A 114 0.71 -13.06 -8.44
CA LYS A 114 0.30 -11.78 -7.88
C LYS A 114 1.46 -11.20 -7.08
N LYS A 115 1.86 -9.96 -7.41
CA LYS A 115 2.84 -9.20 -6.63
C LYS A 115 2.18 -7.93 -6.12
N GLU A 116 2.21 -7.77 -4.82
CA GLU A 116 1.74 -6.56 -4.15
C GLU A 116 2.89 -5.58 -3.93
N PHE A 117 2.63 -4.33 -4.24
CA PHE A 117 3.53 -3.20 -4.05
C PHE A 117 2.93 -2.32 -2.95
N ASN A 118 3.44 -2.52 -1.75
CA ASN A 118 3.05 -1.78 -0.56
C ASN A 118 4.05 -0.65 -0.27
N ASP A 119 4.01 -0.11 0.95
CA ASP A 119 5.01 0.84 1.42
C ASP A 119 6.42 0.28 1.20
N LEU A 120 7.36 1.16 0.88
CA LEU A 120 8.75 0.78 0.73
C LEU A 120 9.33 0.27 2.04
N SER A 121 10.17 -0.75 1.96
CA SER A 121 10.99 -1.15 3.11
C SER A 121 12.03 -0.07 3.43
N LYS A 122 12.48 -0.04 4.70
CA LYS A 122 13.54 0.87 5.13
C LYS A 122 14.80 0.74 4.27
N ASP A 123 15.20 -0.49 3.97
CA ASP A 123 16.40 -0.76 3.18
C ASP A 123 16.26 -0.19 1.76
N ALA A 124 15.10 -0.37 1.11
CA ALA A 124 14.85 0.20 -0.20
C ALA A 124 14.86 1.74 -0.21
N ILE A 125 14.34 2.37 0.85
CA ILE A 125 14.39 3.83 1.02
C ILE A 125 15.85 4.28 1.14
N ILE A 126 16.63 3.61 1.97
CA ILE A 126 18.06 3.92 2.18
C ILE A 126 18.84 3.75 0.87
N GLU A 127 18.61 2.68 0.13
CA GLU A 127 19.25 2.43 -1.16
C GLU A 127 18.96 3.55 -2.16
N ILE A 128 17.68 3.94 -2.30
CA ILE A 128 17.28 5.04 -3.18
C ILE A 128 17.97 6.36 -2.78
N ILE A 129 18.02 6.66 -1.48
CA ILE A 129 18.68 7.87 -1.00
C ILE A 129 20.19 7.82 -1.28
N ASP A 130 20.81 6.68 -1.03
CA ASP A 130 22.25 6.51 -1.25
C ASP A 130 22.66 6.60 -2.72
N ASP A 131 21.78 6.19 -3.62
CA ASP A 131 22.02 6.27 -5.08
C ASP A 131 21.88 7.71 -5.61
N ILE A 132 20.92 8.46 -5.11
CA ILE A 132 20.54 9.74 -5.72
C ILE A 132 21.09 10.94 -4.96
N LEU A 133 21.24 10.87 -3.64
CA LEU A 133 21.65 11.99 -2.79
C LEU A 133 23.10 12.38 -3.07
N ILE A 134 23.34 13.64 -3.43
CA ILE A 134 24.67 14.18 -3.69
C ILE A 134 25.40 14.46 -2.37
N GLU A 135 24.83 15.32 -1.52
CA GLU A 135 25.44 15.70 -0.24
C GLU A 135 24.92 14.78 0.88
N LYS A 136 25.73 13.80 1.26
CA LYS A 136 25.35 12.71 2.20
C LYS A 136 25.02 13.18 3.61
N SER A 137 25.41 14.40 3.99
CA SER A 137 25.09 14.98 5.31
C SER A 137 23.58 15.13 5.54
N PHE A 138 22.78 15.30 4.48
CA PHE A 138 21.32 15.41 4.56
C PHE A 138 20.58 14.07 4.71
N LYS A 139 21.28 12.93 4.64
CA LYS A 139 20.63 11.61 4.69
C LYS A 139 19.72 11.45 5.90
N GLN A 140 20.21 11.83 7.08
CA GLN A 140 19.46 11.64 8.32
C GLN A 140 18.21 12.55 8.38
N SER A 141 18.33 13.80 7.93
CA SER A 141 17.19 14.71 7.89
C SER A 141 16.13 14.29 6.87
N ILE A 142 16.54 13.74 5.71
CA ILE A 142 15.63 13.15 4.74
C ILE A 142 14.87 11.97 5.36
N LEU A 143 15.55 11.04 6.01
CA LEU A 143 14.92 9.91 6.70
C LEU A 143 13.93 10.39 7.77
N SER A 144 14.34 11.40 8.54
CA SER A 144 13.48 12.03 9.54
C SER A 144 12.22 12.63 8.92
N PHE A 145 12.36 13.39 7.85
CA PHE A 145 11.24 13.99 7.13
C PHE A 145 10.30 12.91 6.56
N LEU A 146 10.84 11.92 5.86
CA LEU A 146 10.03 10.83 5.28
C LEU A 146 9.23 10.07 6.37
N SER A 147 9.79 9.93 7.58
CA SER A 147 9.09 9.29 8.69
C SER A 147 7.81 10.03 9.13
N THR A 148 7.69 11.30 8.81
CA THR A 148 6.49 12.11 9.11
C THR A 148 5.37 11.95 8.08
N LEU A 149 5.65 11.26 6.95
CA LEU A 149 4.68 11.11 5.87
C LEU A 149 3.80 9.88 6.07
N ASN A 150 2.53 9.96 5.62
CA ASN A 150 1.56 8.86 5.72
C ASN A 150 1.92 7.67 4.84
N ILE A 151 2.41 7.94 3.64
CA ILE A 151 2.73 6.96 2.62
C ILE A 151 4.08 7.34 2.06
N ILE A 152 4.98 6.36 1.96
CA ILE A 152 6.30 6.55 1.37
C ILE A 152 6.38 5.70 0.11
N THR A 153 6.43 6.37 -1.03
CA THR A 153 6.57 5.73 -2.34
C THR A 153 7.91 6.08 -2.96
N VAL A 154 8.33 5.34 -3.99
CA VAL A 154 9.56 5.63 -4.74
C VAL A 154 9.56 7.06 -5.26
N ASP A 155 8.43 7.51 -5.80
CA ASP A 155 8.30 8.86 -6.36
C ASP A 155 8.47 9.94 -5.28
N ILE A 156 7.93 9.72 -4.08
CA ILE A 156 8.08 10.66 -2.95
C ILE A 156 9.54 10.71 -2.49
N VAL A 157 10.19 9.55 -2.31
CA VAL A 157 11.60 9.52 -1.89
C VAL A 157 12.47 10.25 -2.89
N LYS A 158 12.30 9.95 -4.19
CA LYS A 158 13.05 10.62 -5.26
C LYS A 158 12.83 12.13 -5.26
N ALA A 159 11.56 12.56 -5.20
CA ALA A 159 11.22 13.96 -5.22
C ALA A 159 11.83 14.72 -4.03
N VAL A 160 11.79 14.16 -2.80
CA VAL A 160 12.42 14.77 -1.64
C VAL A 160 13.93 14.88 -1.80
N VAL A 161 14.60 13.83 -2.30
CA VAL A 161 16.05 13.83 -2.50
C VAL A 161 16.45 14.81 -3.61
N GLU A 162 15.68 14.87 -4.70
CA GLU A 162 15.92 15.80 -5.80
C GLU A 162 15.82 17.27 -5.34
N GLU A 163 14.80 17.62 -4.52
CA GLU A 163 14.69 18.96 -3.95
C GLU A 163 15.86 19.32 -3.04
N VAL A 164 16.30 18.38 -2.18
CA VAL A 164 17.49 18.57 -1.35
C VAL A 164 18.73 18.79 -2.21
N ASN A 165 18.90 18.02 -3.29
CA ASN A 165 20.03 18.18 -4.21
C ASN A 165 20.02 19.52 -4.95
N ILE A 166 18.83 20.02 -5.33
CA ILE A 166 18.67 21.30 -6.05
C ILE A 166 18.98 22.49 -5.14
N HIS A 167 18.39 22.49 -3.95
CA HIS A 167 18.45 23.64 -3.05
C HIS A 167 19.60 23.59 -2.05
N ASN A 168 20.18 22.38 -1.83
CA ASN A 168 21.20 22.13 -0.80
C ASN A 168 20.73 22.59 0.60
N GLU A 169 19.46 22.30 0.90
CA GLU A 169 18.79 22.67 2.15
C GLU A 169 18.09 21.47 2.79
N GLU A 170 17.75 21.62 4.08
CA GLU A 170 17.00 20.64 4.84
C GLU A 170 15.58 20.43 4.27
N PRO A 171 15.05 19.20 4.20
CA PRO A 171 13.72 18.92 3.70
C PRO A 171 12.60 19.68 4.43
N SER A 172 12.82 20.02 5.70
CA SER A 172 11.87 20.79 6.50
C SER A 172 11.62 22.19 5.96
N ASN A 173 12.57 22.77 5.20
CA ASN A 173 12.47 24.14 4.71
C ASN A 173 11.46 24.29 3.55
N PHE A 174 11.17 23.19 2.83
CA PHE A 174 10.17 23.15 1.76
C PHE A 174 8.96 22.27 2.06
N LYS A 175 8.78 21.90 3.33
CA LYS A 175 7.66 21.07 3.79
C LYS A 175 6.29 21.59 3.34
N ASP A 176 6.08 22.89 3.42
CA ASP A 176 4.77 23.52 3.16
C ASP A 176 4.44 23.65 1.67
N VAL A 177 5.45 23.55 0.79
CA VAL A 177 5.27 23.59 -0.67
C VAL A 177 5.25 22.20 -1.31
N PHE A 178 5.65 21.19 -0.55
CA PHE A 178 5.69 19.81 -1.03
C PHE A 178 4.28 19.20 -1.01
N ASN A 179 3.82 18.72 -2.16
CA ASN A 179 2.51 18.08 -2.26
C ASN A 179 2.53 16.66 -1.68
N VAL A 180 2.82 16.55 -0.40
CA VAL A 180 2.82 15.31 0.37
C VAL A 180 1.91 15.44 1.58
N SER A 181 1.14 14.40 1.86
CA SER A 181 0.30 14.37 3.05
C SER A 181 1.14 13.98 4.25
N ALA A 182 1.34 14.91 5.18
CA ALA A 182 1.88 14.57 6.49
C ALA A 182 0.98 13.54 7.19
N LYS A 183 1.55 12.75 8.08
CA LYS A 183 0.77 11.84 8.93
C LYS A 183 -0.25 12.64 9.70
N THR A 184 -1.51 12.47 9.32
CA THR A 184 -2.66 13.02 10.06
C THR A 184 -3.04 12.11 11.22
N SER A 185 -2.47 10.90 11.28
CA SER A 185 -2.72 9.94 12.35
C SER A 185 -1.48 9.06 12.57
N ASN A 186 -1.14 8.84 13.82
CA ASN A 186 -0.13 7.87 14.19
C ASN A 186 -0.62 6.45 13.85
N LYS A 187 0.27 5.60 13.32
CA LYS A 187 -0.02 4.17 13.14
C LYS A 187 0.37 3.44 14.43
N TYR A 188 -0.53 2.62 14.93
CA TYR A 188 -0.31 1.83 16.13
C TYR A 188 -0.54 0.35 15.84
N ASP A 189 0.21 -0.50 16.52
CA ASP A 189 -0.11 -1.91 16.67
C ASP A 189 -0.90 -2.09 17.96
N ILE A 190 -2.00 -2.85 17.90
CA ILE A 190 -2.90 -3.06 19.03
C ILE A 190 -2.88 -4.54 19.40
N TYR A 191 -2.63 -4.79 20.67
CA TYR A 191 -2.56 -6.11 21.25
C TYR A 191 -3.69 -6.27 22.28
N GLU A 192 -4.38 -7.41 22.29
CA GLU A 192 -5.33 -7.73 23.36
C GLU A 192 -4.55 -8.17 24.61
N GLY A 193 -4.73 -7.47 25.70
CA GLY A 193 -4.06 -7.70 26.97
C GLY A 193 -3.53 -6.41 27.58
N LYS A 194 -3.14 -6.49 28.85
CA LYS A 194 -2.53 -5.39 29.61
C LYS A 194 -1.02 -5.56 29.63
N LEU A 195 -0.30 -4.50 29.28
CA LEU A 195 1.16 -4.49 29.43
C LEU A 195 1.52 -4.44 30.92
N GLU A 196 2.17 -5.47 31.39
CA GLU A 196 2.77 -5.46 32.73
C GLU A 196 4.14 -4.76 32.68
N LYS A 197 4.68 -4.41 33.87
CA LYS A 197 5.91 -3.60 34.01
C LYS A 197 7.15 -4.08 33.25
N SER A 198 7.18 -5.31 32.77
CA SER A 198 8.30 -5.91 32.03
C SER A 198 8.35 -5.54 30.55
N GLY A 199 7.28 -4.95 30.00
CA GLY A 199 7.27 -4.55 28.58
C GLY A 199 7.25 -5.69 27.57
N ASP A 200 7.01 -6.93 27.99
CA ASP A 200 6.99 -8.11 27.11
C ASP A 200 5.67 -8.20 26.34
N ILE A 201 5.67 -7.64 25.12
CA ILE A 201 4.53 -7.66 24.20
C ILE A 201 4.34 -9.06 23.58
N ALA A 202 5.36 -9.92 23.59
CA ALA A 202 5.33 -11.23 22.95
C ALA A 202 4.25 -12.17 23.51
N ASN A 203 3.83 -11.94 24.75
CA ASN A 203 2.78 -12.71 25.44
C ASN A 203 1.36 -12.18 25.21
N LEU A 204 1.19 -11.08 24.48
CA LEU A 204 -0.10 -10.50 24.19
C LEU A 204 -0.67 -11.02 22.88
N SER A 205 -1.97 -11.30 22.85
CA SER A 205 -2.66 -11.67 21.61
C SER A 205 -2.77 -10.46 20.69
N VAL A 206 -2.40 -10.60 19.41
CA VAL A 206 -2.55 -9.54 18.42
C VAL A 206 -4.04 -9.37 18.10
N TYR A 207 -4.59 -8.22 18.43
CA TYR A 207 -5.99 -7.89 18.13
C TYR A 207 -6.12 -7.28 16.73
N ARG A 208 -5.30 -6.27 16.44
CA ARG A 208 -5.22 -5.65 15.12
C ARG A 208 -3.81 -5.14 14.85
N ARG A 209 -3.37 -5.30 13.61
CA ARG A 209 -2.15 -4.64 13.12
C ARG A 209 -2.54 -3.44 12.25
N ASN A 210 -1.71 -2.41 12.22
CA ASN A 210 -1.86 -1.26 11.33
C ASN A 210 -3.15 -0.48 11.50
N VAL A 211 -3.53 -0.17 12.72
CA VAL A 211 -4.70 0.65 12.97
C VAL A 211 -4.29 2.12 12.94
N GLN A 212 -4.97 2.91 12.12
CA GLN A 212 -4.94 4.36 12.24
C GLN A 212 -5.88 4.74 13.39
N VAL A 213 -5.34 5.34 14.42
CA VAL A 213 -6.13 5.92 15.50
C VAL A 213 -6.40 7.38 15.14
N SER A 214 -7.58 7.89 15.47
CA SER A 214 -7.92 9.30 15.22
C SER A 214 -6.82 10.22 15.75
N PRO A 215 -6.45 11.30 15.04
CA PRO A 215 -5.41 12.23 15.47
C PRO A 215 -5.66 12.88 16.83
N ASN A 216 -6.89 12.84 17.32
CA ASN A 216 -7.26 13.32 18.64
C ASN A 216 -6.77 12.40 19.78
N TYR A 217 -6.29 11.19 19.47
CA TYR A 217 -5.70 10.28 20.43
C TYR A 217 -4.19 10.26 20.29
N ASP A 218 -3.51 11.13 21.01
CA ASP A 218 -2.08 11.01 21.23
C ASP A 218 -1.85 10.14 22.48
N PHE A 219 -1.73 8.84 22.27
CA PHE A 219 -1.54 7.88 23.36
C PHE A 219 -0.24 8.07 24.14
N GLU A 220 0.72 8.85 23.62
CA GLU A 220 1.98 9.14 24.33
C GLU A 220 1.81 10.22 25.39
N ASN A 221 0.85 11.13 25.20
CA ASN A 221 0.60 12.27 26.05
C ASN A 221 -0.73 12.19 26.82
N LEU A 222 -1.46 11.06 26.71
CA LEU A 222 -2.71 10.86 27.41
C LEU A 222 -2.50 10.79 28.93
N LYS A 223 -3.07 11.76 29.64
CA LYS A 223 -3.19 11.74 31.10
C LYS A 223 -4.57 11.21 31.49
N GLU A 224 -4.62 10.55 32.65
CA GLU A 224 -5.89 10.02 33.19
C GLU A 224 -6.98 11.11 33.32
N ASP A 225 -6.59 12.38 33.43
CA ASP A 225 -7.49 13.53 33.62
C ASP A 225 -8.07 14.07 32.27
N ASP A 226 -7.61 13.58 31.14
CA ASP A 226 -8.05 14.09 29.82
C ASP A 226 -9.30 13.37 29.28
N PHE A 227 -9.91 12.45 30.05
CA PHE A 227 -11.01 11.61 29.58
C PHE A 227 -12.25 11.73 30.48
N ASP A 228 -13.38 12.01 29.84
CA ASP A 228 -14.68 11.79 30.42
C ASP A 228 -15.05 10.30 30.47
N ASP A 229 -15.83 9.91 31.49
CA ASP A 229 -16.30 8.52 31.72
C ASP A 229 -17.04 7.85 30.54
N PHE A 230 -17.22 8.55 29.43
CA PHE A 230 -17.98 8.12 28.26
C PHE A 230 -17.23 8.24 26.93
N THR A 231 -15.90 8.35 26.96
CA THR A 231 -15.14 8.50 25.72
C THR A 231 -15.22 7.25 24.85
N ASP A 232 -15.82 7.40 23.68
CA ASP A 232 -15.89 6.34 22.68
C ASP A 232 -14.51 6.07 22.07
N VAL A 233 -14.13 4.80 22.02
CA VAL A 233 -12.86 4.34 21.41
C VAL A 233 -13.13 3.73 20.04
N TYR A 234 -12.40 4.19 19.05
CA TYR A 234 -12.45 3.71 17.68
C TYR A 234 -11.09 3.16 17.24
N PHE A 235 -11.08 1.97 16.67
CA PHE A 235 -9.93 1.44 15.94
C PHE A 235 -10.20 1.54 14.44
N GLY A 236 -9.66 2.56 13.81
CA GLY A 236 -10.01 2.92 12.44
C GLY A 236 -11.46 3.42 12.35
N ARG A 237 -12.31 2.74 11.57
CA ARG A 237 -13.72 3.07 11.42
C ARG A 237 -14.64 2.31 12.40
N ASP A 238 -14.10 1.34 13.11
CA ASP A 238 -14.89 0.47 13.99
C ASP A 238 -14.88 1.00 15.41
N ARG A 239 -16.07 1.32 15.92
CA ARG A 239 -16.25 1.62 17.34
C ARG A 239 -16.04 0.35 18.15
N VAL A 240 -15.09 0.37 19.07
CA VAL A 240 -14.72 -0.79 19.89
C VAL A 240 -15.48 -0.78 21.22
N GLY A 241 -15.68 0.38 21.81
CA GLY A 241 -16.39 0.53 23.07
C GLY A 241 -16.13 1.85 23.75
N ILE A 242 -16.32 1.89 25.06
CA ILE A 242 -16.13 3.06 25.89
C ILE A 242 -14.86 2.87 26.72
N LEU A 243 -14.00 3.89 26.74
CA LEU A 243 -12.80 3.93 27.57
C LEU A 243 -13.18 3.95 29.06
N LYS A 244 -12.50 3.16 29.87
CA LYS A 244 -12.72 3.07 31.32
C LYS A 244 -11.47 3.38 32.15
N GLU A 245 -10.30 3.01 31.65
CA GLU A 245 -9.04 3.20 32.38
C GLU A 245 -7.87 3.23 31.37
N ILE A 246 -6.84 4.02 31.68
CA ILE A 246 -5.57 4.05 30.97
C ILE A 246 -4.45 3.73 31.96
N LYS A 247 -3.56 2.85 31.59
CA LYS A 247 -2.41 2.51 32.42
C LYS A 247 -1.25 1.95 31.59
N ASN A 248 -0.09 2.57 31.66
CA ASN A 248 1.14 2.08 31.02
C ASN A 248 0.95 1.69 29.55
N SER A 249 0.54 2.61 28.69
CA SER A 249 0.23 2.36 27.27
C SER A 249 -0.86 1.32 27.02
N SER A 250 -1.59 0.89 28.05
CA SER A 250 -2.74 0.00 27.95
C SER A 250 -4.01 0.74 28.30
N ILE A 251 -5.08 0.44 27.58
CA ILE A 251 -6.41 0.99 27.80
C ILE A 251 -7.39 -0.12 28.16
N LEU A 252 -8.26 0.14 29.13
CA LEU A 252 -9.38 -0.72 29.45
C LEU A 252 -10.61 -0.21 28.71
N ILE A 253 -11.19 -1.06 27.88
CA ILE A 253 -12.39 -0.75 27.10
C ILE A 253 -13.55 -1.62 27.55
N GLU A 254 -14.69 -1.00 27.82
CA GLU A 254 -15.97 -1.71 27.94
C GLU A 254 -16.52 -1.92 26.54
N THR A 255 -16.43 -3.17 26.03
CA THR A 255 -16.79 -3.50 24.66
C THR A 255 -18.30 -3.48 24.44
N GLN A 256 -18.73 -3.14 23.20
CA GLN A 256 -20.13 -3.21 22.81
C GLN A 256 -20.51 -4.65 22.45
N GLY A 257 -21.53 -5.20 23.08
CA GLY A 257 -22.08 -6.52 22.82
C GLY A 257 -23.33 -6.78 23.68
N LYS A 258 -24.01 -7.93 23.45
CA LYS A 258 -25.14 -8.34 24.29
C LYS A 258 -24.74 -8.51 25.77
N GLU A 259 -23.48 -8.84 26.01
CA GLU A 259 -22.83 -8.81 27.32
C GLU A 259 -21.73 -7.77 27.29
N LYS A 260 -21.84 -6.76 28.16
CA LYS A 260 -20.79 -5.76 28.34
C LYS A 260 -19.58 -6.43 28.98
N THR A 261 -18.53 -6.62 28.24
CA THR A 261 -17.26 -7.18 28.74
C THR A 261 -16.20 -6.10 28.79
N LYS A 262 -15.35 -6.12 29.82
CA LYS A 262 -14.21 -5.22 29.91
C LYS A 262 -12.97 -5.95 29.42
N LYS A 263 -12.26 -5.35 28.48
CA LYS A 263 -11.02 -5.90 27.90
C LYS A 263 -9.91 -4.87 27.93
N TRP A 264 -8.71 -5.32 28.24
CA TRP A 264 -7.50 -4.53 28.12
C TRP A 264 -6.95 -4.63 26.70
N PHE A 265 -6.45 -3.51 26.20
CA PHE A 265 -5.72 -3.41 24.95
C PHE A 265 -4.44 -2.62 25.18
N THR A 266 -3.31 -3.14 24.72
CA THR A 266 -2.02 -2.45 24.70
C THR A 266 -1.80 -1.85 23.33
N ILE A 267 -1.46 -0.57 23.29
CA ILE A 267 -1.29 0.21 22.08
C ILE A 267 0.17 0.62 22.00
N VAL A 268 0.81 0.19 20.92
CA VAL A 268 2.22 0.47 20.66
C VAL A 268 2.31 1.30 19.38
N LYS A 269 2.90 2.50 19.49
CA LYS A 269 3.18 3.32 18.33
C LYS A 269 4.17 2.59 17.44
N ARG A 270 3.89 2.51 16.15
CA ARG A 270 4.86 2.02 15.21
C ARG A 270 6.02 2.99 15.16
N GLU A 271 7.18 2.49 15.49
CA GLU A 271 8.41 3.24 15.37
C GLU A 271 8.60 3.69 13.92
N GLY A 272 8.92 4.95 13.75
CA GLY A 272 9.30 5.51 12.47
C GLY A 272 10.58 4.84 11.94
N ILE A 273 10.99 5.18 10.72
CA ILE A 273 12.19 4.66 10.01
C ILE A 273 13.49 4.79 10.85
N HIS A 274 13.42 5.36 12.05
CA HIS A 274 14.58 5.80 12.85
C HIS A 274 15.15 4.79 13.84
N GLU A 275 14.49 3.67 14.13
CA GLU A 275 14.97 2.78 15.18
C GLU A 275 15.28 1.38 14.68
N SER A 276 16.53 1.14 14.44
CA SER A 276 17.35 -0.04 14.80
C SER A 276 18.79 0.17 14.34
#